data_0640a3fbd57b7ac991727061d30519cf
#
_entry.id   0640a3fbd57b7ac991727061d30519cf
#
_cell.length_a   1.000
_cell.length_b   1.000
_cell.length_c   1.000
_cell.angle_alpha   90.00
_cell.angle_beta   90.00
_cell.angle_gamma   90.00
#
_symmetry.space_group_name_H-M   'P 1'
#
loop_
_entity.id
_entity.type
_entity.pdbx_description
1 polymer ?
#
loop_
_entity_poly.entity_id
_entity_poly.type
_entity_poly.pdbx_seq_one_letter_code
_entity_poly.pdbx_strand_id
1 'polypeptide(L)'
;MGLKAWSRVKSPWIMFAPCGGCNGCHIEIVACLTPRYDVERLGIKITGSPRQADILVVAGHVSKQITKALKRIYEQIPDPKVVVAVGSCALTGGVFYGEGDYVSYGLGGPVNKIIPVDVYVPGCPPKPEAIIHGIALAIQKLKEKV
;
A
#
# COMPACT_ATOMS: atom_id res chain seq x y z
N MET A 1 -2.69 20.34 17.27
CA MET A 1 -2.81 18.90 16.90
C MET A 1 -3.29 18.15 18.13
N GLY A 2 -4.46 17.47 18.04
CA GLY A 2 -4.99 16.71 19.19
C GLY A 2 -4.16 15.47 19.52
N LEU A 3 -4.26 14.96 20.77
CA LEU A 3 -3.49 13.80 21.24
C LEU A 3 -3.65 12.55 20.32
N LYS A 4 -4.87 12.31 19.83
CA LYS A 4 -5.14 11.22 18.86
C LYS A 4 -4.37 11.39 17.54
N ALA A 5 -4.33 12.61 17.03
CA ALA A 5 -3.63 12.95 15.80
C ALA A 5 -2.12 12.74 15.94
N TRP A 6 -1.57 13.21 17.05
CA TRP A 6 -0.16 13.04 17.37
C TRP A 6 0.24 11.56 17.50
N SER A 7 -0.56 10.75 18.20
CA SER A 7 -0.27 9.32 18.36
C SER A 7 -0.27 8.55 17.04
N ARG A 8 -1.21 8.82 16.14
CA ARG A 8 -1.30 8.18 14.81
C ARG A 8 -0.10 8.52 13.92
N VAL A 9 0.39 9.76 13.99
CA VAL A 9 1.58 10.16 13.22
C VAL A 9 2.85 9.57 13.79
N LYS A 10 2.95 9.47 15.14
CA LYS A 10 4.16 8.96 15.80
C LYS A 10 4.26 7.42 15.74
N SER A 11 3.15 6.72 15.70
CA SER A 11 3.09 5.28 15.61
C SER A 11 1.98 4.86 14.63
N PRO A 12 2.19 5.05 13.31
CA PRO A 12 1.19 4.69 12.32
C PRO A 12 1.06 3.19 12.19
N TRP A 13 -0.18 2.72 12.12
CA TRP A 13 -0.47 1.32 11.89
C TRP A 13 -0.68 1.08 10.40
N ILE A 14 0.05 0.11 9.87
CA ILE A 14 0.07 -0.21 8.45
C ILE A 14 -0.68 -1.52 8.22
N MET A 15 -1.63 -1.49 7.31
CA MET A 15 -2.24 -2.70 6.75
C MET A 15 -1.66 -2.99 5.38
N PHE A 16 -1.27 -4.24 5.16
CA PHE A 16 -0.83 -4.73 3.88
C PHE A 16 -1.96 -5.47 3.17
N ALA A 17 -2.28 -5.05 1.93
CA ALA A 17 -3.29 -5.68 1.08
C ALA A 17 -2.63 -6.26 -0.19
N PRO A 18 -2.38 -7.58 -0.24
CA PRO A 18 -1.92 -8.25 -1.44
C PRO A 18 -3.07 -8.37 -2.44
N CYS A 19 -2.91 -7.81 -3.65
CA CYS A 19 -3.96 -7.79 -4.67
C CYS A 19 -3.73 -8.78 -5.82
N GLY A 20 -2.52 -9.28 -5.97
CA GLY A 20 -2.12 -10.23 -7.01
C GLY A 20 -0.66 -10.00 -7.44
N GLY A 21 -0.19 -10.80 -8.39
CA GLY A 21 1.17 -10.68 -8.90
C GLY A 21 2.10 -11.82 -8.47
N CYS A 22 3.40 -11.64 -8.73
CA CYS A 22 4.43 -12.67 -8.56
C CYS A 22 4.98 -12.79 -7.13
N ASN A 23 4.44 -12.08 -6.15
CA ASN A 23 4.90 -11.98 -4.76
C ASN A 23 6.27 -11.30 -4.54
N GLY A 24 6.97 -10.85 -5.58
CA GLY A 24 8.25 -10.15 -5.42
C GLY A 24 8.16 -8.92 -4.51
N CYS A 25 7.16 -8.05 -4.74
CA CYS A 25 6.92 -6.89 -3.87
C CYS A 25 6.57 -7.29 -2.43
N HIS A 26 5.87 -8.41 -2.23
CA HIS A 26 5.50 -8.90 -0.91
C HIS A 26 6.73 -9.30 -0.10
N ILE A 27 7.68 -10.00 -0.73
CA ILE A 27 8.94 -10.41 -0.11
C ILE A 27 9.74 -9.17 0.31
N GLU A 28 9.83 -8.17 -0.54
CA GLU A 28 10.54 -6.93 -0.23
C GLU A 28 9.86 -6.09 0.86
N ILE A 29 8.51 -6.07 0.90
CA ILE A 29 7.77 -5.43 2.00
C ILE A 29 8.03 -6.15 3.32
N VAL A 30 8.03 -7.49 3.32
CA VAL A 30 8.34 -8.28 4.52
C VAL A 30 9.82 -8.11 4.91
N ALA A 31 10.73 -7.98 3.94
CA ALA A 31 12.14 -7.71 4.20
C ALA A 31 12.36 -6.41 4.98
N CYS A 32 11.50 -5.38 4.79
CA CYS A 32 11.57 -4.14 5.57
C CYS A 32 11.36 -4.36 7.08
N LEU A 33 10.71 -5.47 7.49
CA LEU A 33 10.45 -5.82 8.90
C LEU A 33 11.59 -6.64 9.50
N THR A 34 12.47 -7.17 8.67
CA THR A 34 13.60 -7.99 9.17
C THR A 34 14.61 -7.12 9.94
N PRO A 35 15.43 -7.72 10.82
CA PRO A 35 16.41 -6.98 11.62
C PRO A 35 17.39 -6.13 10.81
N ARG A 36 17.59 -6.43 9.53
CA ARG A 36 18.44 -5.64 8.63
C ARG A 36 17.92 -4.22 8.41
N TYR A 37 16.61 -4.08 8.25
CA TYR A 37 15.95 -2.79 7.95
C TYR A 37 15.17 -2.25 9.13
N ASP A 38 14.54 -3.14 9.90
CA ASP A 38 13.86 -2.88 11.17
C ASP A 38 13.00 -1.61 11.16
N VAL A 39 12.07 -1.55 10.23
CA VAL A 39 11.16 -0.42 10.06
C VAL A 39 10.28 -0.20 11.30
N GLU A 40 10.04 -1.23 12.10
CA GLU A 40 9.22 -1.15 13.31
C GLU A 40 9.86 -0.24 14.38
N ARG A 41 11.19 -0.10 14.41
CA ARG A 41 11.89 0.85 15.31
C ARG A 41 11.51 2.31 15.06
N LEU A 42 10.95 2.62 13.88
CA LEU A 42 10.45 3.96 13.56
C LEU A 42 9.04 4.22 14.12
N GLY A 43 8.50 3.29 14.91
CA GLY A 43 7.16 3.38 15.49
C GLY A 43 6.06 2.79 14.62
N ILE A 44 6.41 2.24 13.46
CA ILE A 44 5.47 1.62 12.52
C ILE A 44 5.04 0.26 13.08
N LYS A 45 3.75 -0.06 13.00
CA LYS A 45 3.22 -1.37 13.39
C LYS A 45 2.36 -1.94 12.27
N ILE A 46 2.53 -3.22 11.98
CA ILE A 46 1.67 -3.94 11.04
C ILE A 46 0.44 -4.47 11.75
N THR A 47 -0.71 -4.28 11.12
CA THR A 47 -2.01 -4.78 11.60
C THR A 47 -2.72 -5.59 10.52
N GLY A 48 -3.43 -6.64 10.94
CA GLY A 48 -4.32 -7.40 10.07
C GLY A 48 -5.74 -6.82 9.98
N SER A 49 -6.05 -5.78 10.78
CA SER A 49 -7.40 -5.20 10.83
C SER A 49 -7.44 -3.85 10.12
N PRO A 50 -8.29 -3.68 9.10
CA PRO A 50 -8.43 -2.39 8.42
C PRO A 50 -8.94 -1.28 9.34
N ARG A 51 -9.73 -1.61 10.35
CA ARG A 51 -10.30 -0.62 11.28
C ARG A 51 -9.27 0.03 12.20
N GLN A 52 -8.08 -0.54 12.29
CA GLN A 52 -6.97 -0.02 13.11
C GLN A 52 -5.87 0.62 12.26
N ALA A 53 -5.95 0.45 10.94
CA ALA A 53 -4.91 0.94 10.04
C ALA A 53 -5.04 2.44 9.77
N ASP A 54 -3.90 3.11 9.66
CA ASP A 54 -3.77 4.49 9.21
C ASP A 54 -3.24 4.56 7.77
N ILE A 55 -2.42 3.58 7.40
CA ILE A 55 -1.79 3.50 6.08
C ILE A 55 -2.15 2.15 5.46
N LEU A 56 -2.66 2.18 4.23
CA LEU A 56 -2.91 1.00 3.42
C LEU A 56 -1.80 0.83 2.39
N VAL A 57 -1.01 -0.23 2.50
CA VAL A 57 0.01 -0.60 1.51
C VAL A 57 -0.57 -1.66 0.59
N VAL A 58 -0.66 -1.34 -0.70
CA VAL A 58 -1.21 -2.21 -1.73
C VAL A 58 -0.10 -2.64 -2.68
N ALA A 59 0.06 -3.94 -2.91
CA ALA A 59 1.02 -4.48 -3.85
C ALA A 59 0.37 -5.47 -4.83
N GLY A 60 0.88 -5.46 -6.05
CA GLY A 60 0.37 -6.28 -7.14
C GLY A 60 -0.74 -5.62 -7.94
N HIS A 61 -1.05 -6.19 -9.09
CA HIS A 61 -2.18 -5.77 -9.91
C HIS A 61 -3.51 -6.17 -9.25
N VAL A 62 -4.54 -5.37 -9.44
CA VAL A 62 -5.86 -5.69 -8.86
C VAL A 62 -6.62 -6.60 -9.82
N SER A 63 -6.93 -7.82 -9.38
CA SER A 63 -7.82 -8.70 -10.14
C SER A 63 -9.29 -8.29 -9.97
N LYS A 64 -10.14 -8.67 -10.94
CA LYS A 64 -11.58 -8.39 -10.86
C LYS A 64 -12.23 -8.96 -9.59
N GLN A 65 -11.75 -10.11 -9.13
CA GLN A 65 -12.23 -10.76 -7.90
C GLN A 65 -11.85 -9.96 -6.65
N ILE A 66 -10.61 -9.49 -6.57
CA ILE A 66 -10.10 -8.73 -5.42
C ILE A 66 -10.62 -7.29 -5.39
N THR A 67 -11.05 -6.74 -6.51
CA THR A 67 -11.58 -5.36 -6.60
C THR A 67 -12.62 -5.05 -5.53
N LYS A 68 -13.59 -5.95 -5.34
CA LYS A 68 -14.65 -5.76 -4.32
C LYS A 68 -14.09 -5.82 -2.89
N ALA A 69 -13.16 -6.72 -2.64
CA ALA A 69 -12.52 -6.85 -1.32
C ALA A 69 -11.65 -5.63 -1.01
N LEU A 70 -10.86 -5.15 -1.97
CA LEU A 70 -10.01 -3.97 -1.80
C LEU A 70 -10.84 -2.71 -1.50
N LYS A 71 -11.97 -2.50 -2.18
CA LYS A 71 -12.90 -1.40 -1.89
C LYS A 71 -13.44 -1.48 -0.47
N ARG A 72 -13.88 -2.65 -0.02
CA ARG A 72 -14.36 -2.86 1.36
C ARG A 72 -13.28 -2.60 2.40
N ILE A 73 -12.03 -3.04 2.15
CA ILE A 73 -10.90 -2.76 3.03
C ILE A 73 -10.68 -1.25 3.12
N TYR A 74 -10.64 -0.56 1.98
CA TYR A 74 -10.45 0.88 1.94
C TYR A 74 -11.55 1.66 2.69
N GLU A 75 -12.80 1.25 2.55
CA GLU A 75 -13.96 1.85 3.25
C GLU A 75 -13.92 1.63 4.76
N GLN A 76 -13.35 0.51 5.21
CA GLN A 76 -13.25 0.18 6.64
C GLN A 76 -12.10 0.90 7.37
N ILE A 77 -11.13 1.44 6.64
CA ILE A 77 -10.04 2.22 7.23
C ILE A 77 -10.57 3.59 7.63
N PRO A 78 -10.45 3.99 8.91
CA PRO A 78 -10.94 5.28 9.38
C PRO A 78 -10.13 6.45 8.80
N ASP A 79 -10.78 7.58 8.57
CA ASP A 79 -10.11 8.82 8.18
C ASP A 79 -9.40 9.48 9.39
N PRO A 80 -8.27 10.17 9.18
CA PRO A 80 -7.51 10.29 7.95
C PRO A 80 -6.72 9.02 7.62
N LYS A 81 -6.68 8.67 6.33
CA LYS A 81 -5.98 7.50 5.82
C LYS A 81 -5.09 7.86 4.62
N VAL A 82 -4.06 7.06 4.40
CA VAL A 82 -3.13 7.21 3.28
C VAL A 82 -2.97 5.87 2.57
N VAL A 83 -2.98 5.89 1.24
CA VAL A 83 -2.80 4.70 0.41
C VAL A 83 -1.46 4.76 -0.32
N VAL A 84 -0.68 3.70 -0.19
CA VAL A 84 0.62 3.52 -0.84
C VAL A 84 0.53 2.37 -1.83
N ALA A 85 0.77 2.64 -3.11
CA ALA A 85 0.86 1.61 -4.14
C ALA A 85 2.34 1.23 -4.34
N VAL A 86 2.65 -0.07 -4.22
CA VAL A 86 4.02 -0.59 -4.28
C VAL A 86 4.20 -1.49 -5.49
N GLY A 87 5.19 -1.17 -6.31
CA GLY A 87 5.59 -1.94 -7.47
C GLY A 87 4.82 -1.61 -8.75
N SER A 88 5.44 -1.87 -9.88
CA SER A 88 4.91 -1.54 -11.21
C SER A 88 3.52 -2.14 -11.47
N CYS A 89 3.23 -3.33 -10.94
CA CYS A 89 1.91 -3.94 -11.07
C CYS A 89 0.80 -3.14 -10.39
N ALA A 90 1.08 -2.56 -9.22
CA ALA A 90 0.12 -1.72 -8.51
C ALA A 90 -0.05 -0.34 -9.16
N LEU A 91 1.03 0.22 -9.74
CA LEU A 91 1.06 1.54 -10.35
C LEU A 91 0.36 1.58 -11.71
N THR A 92 0.73 0.64 -12.59
CA THR A 92 0.32 0.65 -14.00
C THR A 92 -0.44 -0.61 -14.44
N GLY A 93 -0.51 -1.62 -13.57
CA GLY A 93 -0.98 -2.96 -13.91
C GLY A 93 0.14 -3.89 -14.38
N GLY A 94 1.36 -3.35 -14.61
CA GLY A 94 2.54 -4.10 -15.02
C GLY A 94 2.39 -4.77 -16.38
N VAL A 95 3.13 -5.87 -16.55
CA VAL A 95 3.16 -6.66 -17.80
C VAL A 95 1.80 -7.28 -18.15
N PHE A 96 0.93 -7.44 -17.17
CA PHE A 96 -0.36 -8.12 -17.33
C PHE A 96 -1.49 -7.19 -17.81
N TYR A 97 -1.26 -5.89 -17.79
CA TYR A 97 -2.26 -4.88 -18.14
C TYR A 97 -1.84 -4.17 -19.43
N GLY A 98 -2.51 -4.50 -20.53
CA GLY A 98 -2.37 -3.83 -21.81
C GLY A 98 -3.54 -2.90 -22.12
N GLU A 99 -3.41 -2.06 -23.13
CA GLU A 99 -4.50 -1.28 -23.71
C GLU A 99 -5.10 -2.04 -24.91
N GLY A 100 -6.43 -1.93 -25.10
CA GLY A 100 -7.13 -2.55 -26.20
C GLY A 100 -7.35 -4.06 -26.03
N ASP A 101 -7.18 -4.81 -27.10
CA ASP A 101 -7.49 -6.25 -27.18
C ASP A 101 -6.57 -7.15 -26.33
N TYR A 102 -5.48 -6.59 -25.80
CA TYR A 102 -4.51 -7.32 -24.99
C TYR A 102 -4.74 -7.21 -23.47
N VAL A 103 -5.86 -6.67 -23.04
CA VAL A 103 -6.20 -6.61 -21.61
C VAL A 103 -6.50 -8.00 -21.11
N SER A 104 -5.74 -8.47 -20.13
CA SER A 104 -6.03 -9.75 -19.50
C SER A 104 -7.43 -9.74 -18.87
N TYR A 105 -8.25 -10.71 -19.25
CA TYR A 105 -9.67 -10.80 -18.88
C TYR A 105 -9.92 -10.73 -17.36
N GLY A 106 -8.99 -11.23 -16.55
CA GLY A 106 -9.11 -11.31 -15.10
C GLY A 106 -8.69 -10.05 -14.34
N LEU A 107 -8.15 -9.02 -15.02
CA LEU A 107 -7.59 -7.85 -14.37
C LEU A 107 -8.59 -6.71 -14.26
N GLY A 108 -8.57 -6.05 -13.10
CA GLY A 108 -9.29 -4.79 -12.85
C GLY A 108 -8.44 -3.55 -13.16
N GLY A 109 -7.14 -3.73 -13.36
CA GLY A 109 -6.20 -2.67 -13.69
C GLY A 109 -5.31 -2.21 -12.53
N PRO A 110 -4.68 -1.06 -12.68
CA PRO A 110 -3.87 -0.45 -11.62
C PRO A 110 -4.73 0.00 -10.44
N VAL A 111 -4.10 0.12 -9.27
CA VAL A 111 -4.78 0.44 -8.00
C VAL A 111 -5.52 1.77 -8.06
N ASN A 112 -4.95 2.77 -8.73
CA ASN A 112 -5.52 4.13 -8.83
C ASN A 112 -6.86 4.20 -9.59
N LYS A 113 -7.18 3.19 -10.41
CA LYS A 113 -8.50 3.08 -11.06
C LYS A 113 -9.61 2.57 -10.12
N ILE A 114 -9.24 2.03 -8.96
CA ILE A 114 -10.15 1.35 -8.05
C ILE A 114 -10.31 2.12 -6.75
N ILE A 115 -9.21 2.60 -6.17
CA ILE A 115 -9.16 3.43 -4.96
C ILE A 115 -8.17 4.58 -5.17
N PRO A 116 -8.37 5.73 -4.51
CA PRO A 116 -7.40 6.83 -4.58
C PRO A 116 -6.06 6.40 -3.96
N VAL A 117 -4.97 6.78 -4.63
CA VAL A 117 -3.60 6.48 -4.20
C VAL A 117 -2.88 7.78 -3.89
N ASP A 118 -2.26 7.86 -2.72
CA ASP A 118 -1.54 9.04 -2.26
C ASP A 118 -0.04 8.97 -2.60
N VAL A 119 0.57 7.80 -2.48
CA VAL A 119 2.01 7.60 -2.69
C VAL A 119 2.25 6.42 -3.62
N TYR A 120 3.19 6.60 -4.55
CA TYR A 120 3.60 5.58 -5.52
C TYR A 120 5.06 5.20 -5.29
N VAL A 121 5.33 3.89 -5.19
CA VAL A 121 6.68 3.34 -5.05
C VAL A 121 6.99 2.48 -6.28
N PRO A 122 7.71 3.01 -7.28
CA PRO A 122 8.03 2.29 -8.51
C PRO A 122 9.09 1.23 -8.28
N GLY A 123 9.03 0.17 -9.07
CA GLY A 123 9.99 -0.95 -9.08
C GLY A 123 9.34 -2.28 -9.39
N CYS A 124 10.14 -3.29 -9.76
CA CYS A 124 9.63 -4.62 -10.06
C CYS A 124 10.63 -5.72 -9.63
N PRO A 125 10.70 -6.03 -8.33
CA PRO A 125 10.17 -5.30 -7.17
C PRO A 125 11.00 -4.04 -6.83
N PRO A 126 10.44 -3.07 -6.10
CA PRO A 126 11.22 -2.00 -5.51
C PRO A 126 12.09 -2.55 -4.37
N LYS A 127 13.27 -1.98 -4.19
CA LYS A 127 14.14 -2.33 -3.06
C LYS A 127 13.53 -1.91 -1.72
N PRO A 128 13.85 -2.59 -0.60
CA PRO A 128 13.33 -2.23 0.72
C PRO A 128 13.53 -0.77 1.09
N GLU A 129 14.68 -0.18 0.72
CA GLU A 129 14.98 1.23 1.00
C GLU A 129 13.98 2.17 0.30
N ALA A 130 13.58 1.86 -0.94
CA ALA A 130 12.59 2.63 -1.68
C ALA A 130 11.19 2.49 -1.06
N ILE A 131 10.85 1.31 -0.55
CA ILE A 131 9.59 1.06 0.17
C ILE A 131 9.56 1.86 1.48
N ILE A 132 10.65 1.84 2.26
CA ILE A 132 10.79 2.62 3.50
C ILE A 132 10.64 4.11 3.22
N HIS A 133 11.28 4.61 2.16
CA HIS A 133 11.13 5.99 1.74
C HIS A 133 9.66 6.32 1.37
N GLY A 134 8.99 5.43 0.64
CA GLY A 134 7.57 5.58 0.31
C GLY A 134 6.67 5.62 1.55
N ILE A 135 6.96 4.80 2.57
CA ILE A 135 6.25 4.82 3.86
C ILE A 135 6.52 6.12 4.60
N ALA A 136 7.75 6.63 4.59
CA ALA A 136 8.08 7.93 5.21
C ALA A 136 7.29 9.08 4.55
N LEU A 137 7.17 9.09 3.22
CA LEU A 137 6.32 10.05 2.50
C LEU A 137 4.83 9.89 2.87
N ALA A 138 4.37 8.66 3.07
CA ALA A 138 3.00 8.40 3.50
C ALA A 138 2.72 8.95 4.91
N ILE A 139 3.68 8.84 5.82
CA ILE A 139 3.59 9.44 7.17
C ILE A 139 3.53 10.97 7.08
N GLN A 140 4.31 11.59 6.21
CA GLN A 140 4.24 13.04 5.98
C GLN A 140 2.85 13.45 5.49
N LYS A 141 2.30 12.75 4.50
CA LYS A 141 0.93 13.01 4.01
C LYS A 141 -0.15 12.74 5.06
N LEU A 142 0.05 11.74 5.90
CA LEU A 142 -0.85 11.49 7.04
C LEU A 142 -0.83 12.67 8.01
N LYS A 143 0.34 13.24 8.27
CA LYS A 143 0.51 14.43 9.12
C LYS A 143 -0.20 15.67 8.55
N GLU A 144 -0.21 15.82 7.23
CA GLU A 144 -0.92 16.92 6.55
C GLU A 144 -2.44 16.76 6.60
N LYS A 145 -2.93 15.51 6.59
CA LYS A 145 -4.37 15.19 6.64
C LYS A 145 -4.97 15.23 8.07
N VAL A 146 -4.14 15.20 9.08
CA VAL A 146 -4.50 15.17 10.50
C VAL A 146 -4.52 16.58 11.09
#